data_defb3916a8569e30ea94a45b7be1fc3c
#
_entry.id   defb3916a8569e30ea94a45b7be1fc3c
#
_cell.length_a   1.000
_cell.length_b   1.000
_cell.length_c   1.000
_cell.angle_alpha   90.00
_cell.angle_beta   90.00
_cell.angle_gamma   90.00
#
_symmetry.space_group_name_H-M   'P 1'
#
loop_
_entity.id
_entity.type
_entity.pdbx_description
1 polymer ?
#
loop_
_entity_poly.entity_id
_entity_poly.type
_entity_poly.pdbx_seq_one_letter_code
_entity_poly.pdbx_strand_id
1 'polypeptide(L)'
;MCCISMAYIKRGFKEIIMNKTIIFDLDGTLTDSEEGILKSVTYALESFGYEIPPHETLLLFLGPPLVDSFQEHCGMALEEAEKVYKKFGERYGTIGKFENQLYPNIIDLLDKVKNEHYTVALATAKPEVYAREILDHFSITQYFDVIVGANYKEGLVYKKEILQKAIELCGNPLTDDTGCRLVYMVGDRKYDVESGNELGCISIGVTYGYGTETELNDANAEYLCDDVDDIVMTLDLEEMLVRR
;
A
#
# COMPACT_ATOMS: atom_id res chain seq x y z
N MET A 1 40.94 6.34 -47.75
CA MET A 1 39.87 5.35 -47.80
C MET A 1 40.25 4.21 -46.88
N CYS A 2 39.71 4.17 -45.69
CA CYS A 2 40.00 3.13 -44.73
C CYS A 2 38.64 2.54 -44.32
N CYS A 3 38.35 1.34 -44.84
CA CYS A 3 37.16 0.58 -44.48
C CYS A 3 37.36 0.01 -43.05
N ILE A 4 36.67 0.54 -42.07
CA ILE A 4 36.58 -0.07 -40.76
C ILE A 4 35.43 -1.10 -40.83
N SER A 5 35.85 -2.36 -40.83
CA SER A 5 35.00 -3.54 -40.73
C SER A 5 34.27 -3.50 -39.38
N MET A 6 32.95 -3.41 -39.43
CA MET A 6 32.07 -3.63 -38.27
C MET A 6 32.09 -5.11 -37.89
N ALA A 7 33.00 -5.48 -37.00
CA ALA A 7 32.91 -6.76 -36.34
C ALA A 7 31.80 -6.70 -35.28
N TYR A 8 30.66 -7.30 -35.61
CA TYR A 8 29.57 -7.56 -34.65
C TYR A 8 30.08 -8.52 -33.58
N ILE A 9 30.47 -7.97 -32.44
CA ILE A 9 30.70 -8.78 -31.25
C ILE A 9 29.29 -9.11 -30.67
N LYS A 10 28.78 -10.27 -31.05
CA LYS A 10 27.69 -10.94 -30.32
C LYS A 10 28.24 -11.38 -28.97
N ARG A 11 28.40 -10.47 -28.02
CA ARG A 11 28.34 -10.81 -26.58
C ARG A 11 26.86 -10.99 -26.27
N GLY A 12 26.50 -12.21 -25.90
CA GLY A 12 25.19 -12.49 -25.36
C GLY A 12 24.96 -11.60 -24.12
N PHE A 13 24.28 -10.50 -24.30
CA PHE A 13 23.61 -9.82 -23.19
C PHE A 13 22.56 -10.81 -22.69
N LYS A 14 22.89 -11.55 -21.62
CA LYS A 14 21.87 -12.06 -20.74
C LYS A 14 21.18 -10.78 -20.27
N GLU A 15 19.96 -10.49 -20.73
CA GLU A 15 19.11 -9.51 -20.10
C GLU A 15 19.09 -9.90 -18.61
N ILE A 16 19.77 -9.14 -17.79
CA ILE A 16 19.61 -9.25 -16.34
C ILE A 16 18.22 -8.69 -16.12
N ILE A 17 17.23 -9.58 -16.06
CA ILE A 17 15.90 -9.22 -15.59
C ILE A 17 16.12 -8.76 -14.15
N MET A 18 16.21 -7.46 -13.96
CA MET A 18 16.26 -6.89 -12.61
C MET A 18 14.88 -7.10 -12.02
N ASN A 19 14.80 -7.95 -11.00
CA ASN A 19 13.54 -8.22 -10.31
C ASN A 19 13.17 -6.99 -9.48
N LYS A 20 12.45 -6.04 -10.09
CA LYS A 20 11.85 -4.91 -9.40
C LYS A 20 10.71 -5.41 -8.52
N THR A 21 10.51 -4.76 -7.41
CA THR A 21 9.43 -5.07 -6.47
C THR A 21 8.52 -3.85 -6.34
N ILE A 22 7.23 -4.05 -6.48
CA ILE A 22 6.23 -3.03 -6.17
C ILE A 22 5.36 -3.50 -5.01
N ILE A 23 5.24 -2.67 -4.00
CA ILE A 23 4.51 -2.96 -2.77
C ILE A 23 3.39 -1.94 -2.64
N PHE A 24 2.17 -2.42 -2.54
CA PHE A 24 0.97 -1.59 -2.41
C PHE A 24 0.42 -1.62 -0.98
N ASP A 25 -0.12 -0.50 -0.52
CA ASP A 25 -1.14 -0.53 0.52
C ASP A 25 -2.48 -1.01 -0.06
N LEU A 26 -3.49 -1.20 0.77
CA LEU A 26 -4.81 -1.66 0.38
C LEU A 26 -5.84 -0.54 0.42
N ASP A 27 -6.17 -0.08 1.65
CA ASP A 27 -7.23 0.91 1.87
C ASP A 27 -6.79 2.30 1.41
N GLY A 28 -7.54 2.95 0.53
CA GLY A 28 -7.17 4.23 -0.07
C GLY A 28 -6.17 4.14 -1.23
N THR A 29 -5.63 2.95 -1.51
CA THR A 29 -4.63 2.74 -2.57
C THR A 29 -5.14 1.81 -3.67
N LEU A 30 -5.49 0.58 -3.32
CA LEU A 30 -6.11 -0.38 -4.26
C LEU A 30 -7.63 -0.35 -4.17
N THR A 31 -8.16 -0.09 -2.98
CA THR A 31 -9.59 -0.13 -2.71
C THR A 31 -10.07 1.11 -1.94
N ASP A 32 -11.27 1.56 -2.27
CA ASP A 32 -12.03 2.54 -1.50
C ASP A 32 -12.92 1.80 -0.50
N SER A 33 -12.45 1.74 0.74
CA SER A 33 -13.10 1.03 1.85
C SER A 33 -13.80 1.97 2.86
N GLU A 34 -13.93 3.26 2.53
CA GLU A 34 -14.51 4.28 3.40
C GLU A 34 -15.84 3.85 3.99
N GLU A 35 -16.79 3.46 3.13
CA GLU A 35 -18.15 3.09 3.52
C GLU A 35 -18.16 2.01 4.61
N GLY A 36 -17.42 0.93 4.39
CA GLY A 36 -17.37 -0.22 5.28
C GLY A 36 -16.72 0.07 6.62
N ILE A 37 -15.63 0.85 6.61
CA ILE A 37 -14.91 1.26 7.82
C ILE A 37 -15.77 2.22 8.62
N LEU A 38 -16.26 3.32 8.03
CA LEU A 38 -17.01 4.35 8.75
C LEU A 38 -18.32 3.83 9.33
N LYS A 39 -19.06 3.01 8.59
CA LYS A 39 -20.26 2.34 9.12
C LYS A 39 -19.95 1.42 10.31
N SER A 40 -18.80 0.73 10.26
CA SER A 40 -18.43 -0.17 11.36
C SER A 40 -17.88 0.57 12.56
N VAL A 41 -17.21 1.70 12.38
CA VAL A 41 -16.83 2.64 13.46
C VAL A 41 -18.08 3.19 14.14
N THR A 42 -19.03 3.71 13.34
CA THR A 42 -20.32 4.23 13.85
C THR A 42 -21.07 3.17 14.65
N TYR A 43 -21.21 1.95 14.10
CA TYR A 43 -21.83 0.82 14.79
C TYR A 43 -21.18 0.52 16.13
N ALA A 44 -19.85 0.56 16.21
CA ALA A 44 -19.12 0.30 17.43
C ALA A 44 -19.37 1.39 18.47
N LEU A 45 -19.27 2.66 18.09
CA LEU A 45 -19.50 3.81 18.98
C LEU A 45 -20.92 3.82 19.52
N GLU A 46 -21.94 3.66 18.67
CA GLU A 46 -23.36 3.58 19.07
C GLU A 46 -23.63 2.45 20.05
N SER A 47 -22.98 1.29 19.86
CA SER A 47 -23.17 0.12 20.74
C SER A 47 -22.74 0.38 22.18
N PHE A 48 -21.86 1.34 22.40
CA PHE A 48 -21.41 1.76 23.74
C PHE A 48 -22.01 3.09 24.21
N GLY A 49 -22.87 3.71 23.37
CA GLY A 49 -23.54 4.98 23.70
C GLY A 49 -22.64 6.21 23.55
N TYR A 50 -21.57 6.10 22.76
CA TYR A 50 -20.72 7.26 22.44
C TYR A 50 -21.39 8.16 21.42
N GLU A 51 -21.07 9.44 21.48
CA GLU A 51 -21.43 10.40 20.45
C GLU A 51 -20.64 10.08 19.17
N ILE A 52 -21.32 10.15 18.02
CA ILE A 52 -20.68 9.94 16.72
C ILE A 52 -19.95 11.22 16.33
N PRO A 53 -18.63 11.16 16.09
CA PRO A 53 -17.87 12.32 15.63
C PRO A 53 -18.39 12.84 14.29
N PRO A 54 -18.16 14.13 13.97
CA PRO A 54 -18.42 14.68 12.64
C PRO A 54 -17.72 13.86 11.55
N HIS A 55 -18.27 13.90 10.33
CA HIS A 55 -17.75 13.12 9.20
C HIS A 55 -16.25 13.36 8.95
N GLU A 56 -15.81 14.62 9.02
CA GLU A 56 -14.38 14.96 8.84
C GLU A 56 -13.47 14.28 9.88
N THR A 57 -13.98 14.09 11.11
CA THR A 57 -13.24 13.35 12.15
C THR A 57 -13.28 11.85 11.89
N LEU A 58 -14.40 11.32 11.38
CA LEU A 58 -14.49 9.91 11.01
C LEU A 58 -13.51 9.53 9.90
N LEU A 59 -13.25 10.43 8.95
CA LEU A 59 -12.25 10.19 7.89
C LEU A 59 -10.83 9.96 8.44
N LEU A 60 -10.52 10.50 9.63
CA LEU A 60 -9.22 10.28 10.27
C LEU A 60 -9.01 8.84 10.80
N PHE A 61 -10.07 8.03 10.80
CA PHE A 61 -9.97 6.59 11.11
C PHE A 61 -9.47 5.75 9.91
N LEU A 62 -9.36 6.35 8.73
CA LEU A 62 -8.91 5.68 7.52
C LEU A 62 -7.37 5.71 7.44
N GLY A 63 -6.73 4.55 7.48
CA GLY A 63 -5.27 4.37 7.39
C GLY A 63 -4.59 4.01 8.71
N PRO A 64 -4.72 4.77 9.81
CA PRO A 64 -4.08 4.44 11.08
C PRO A 64 -4.66 3.18 11.74
N PRO A 65 -3.92 2.55 12.71
CA PRO A 65 -4.50 1.53 13.56
C PRO A 65 -5.71 2.07 14.33
N LEU A 66 -6.86 1.40 14.22
CA LEU A 66 -8.14 1.90 14.75
C LEU A 66 -8.15 2.08 16.28
N VAL A 67 -7.38 1.29 17.02
CA VAL A 67 -7.25 1.48 18.48
C VAL A 67 -6.66 2.85 18.78
N ASP A 68 -5.63 3.25 18.04
CA ASP A 68 -4.99 4.56 18.20
C ASP A 68 -5.97 5.67 17.80
N SER A 69 -6.73 5.49 16.72
CA SER A 69 -7.76 6.46 16.28
C SER A 69 -8.89 6.64 17.31
N PHE A 70 -9.36 5.58 17.98
CA PHE A 70 -10.32 5.70 19.07
C PHE A 70 -9.75 6.47 20.28
N GLN A 71 -8.48 6.26 20.61
CA GLN A 71 -7.82 7.02 21.68
C GLN A 71 -7.69 8.50 21.30
N GLU A 72 -7.19 8.79 20.10
CA GLU A 72 -6.89 10.16 19.67
C GLU A 72 -8.15 10.99 19.41
N HIS A 73 -9.13 10.43 18.69
CA HIS A 73 -10.27 11.19 18.19
C HIS A 73 -11.53 11.07 19.08
N CYS A 74 -11.57 10.06 19.96
CA CYS A 74 -12.68 9.88 20.90
C CYS A 74 -12.25 10.04 22.37
N GLY A 75 -10.96 10.26 22.65
CA GLY A 75 -10.44 10.46 24.00
C GLY A 75 -10.49 9.22 24.89
N MET A 76 -10.53 8.02 24.29
CA MET A 76 -10.68 6.76 25.01
C MET A 76 -9.35 6.33 25.66
N ALA A 77 -9.45 5.72 26.85
CA ALA A 77 -8.33 4.95 27.41
C ALA A 77 -8.10 3.69 26.57
N LEU A 78 -6.86 3.14 26.56
CA LEU A 78 -6.49 1.97 25.76
C LEU A 78 -7.46 0.80 25.93
N GLU A 79 -7.78 0.42 27.18
CA GLU A 79 -8.69 -0.71 27.45
C GLU A 79 -10.11 -0.49 26.90
N GLU A 80 -10.55 0.75 26.83
CA GLU A 80 -11.85 1.14 26.27
C GLU A 80 -11.81 1.10 24.75
N ALA A 81 -10.76 1.67 24.11
CA ALA A 81 -10.53 1.62 22.69
C ALA A 81 -10.45 0.17 22.15
N GLU A 82 -9.79 -0.73 22.89
CA GLU A 82 -9.73 -2.16 22.54
C GLU A 82 -11.13 -2.83 22.58
N LYS A 83 -11.99 -2.47 23.53
CA LYS A 83 -13.37 -2.98 23.59
C LYS A 83 -14.20 -2.49 22.40
N VAL A 84 -14.08 -1.20 22.08
CA VAL A 84 -14.77 -0.60 20.93
C VAL A 84 -14.24 -1.20 19.62
N TYR A 85 -12.92 -1.39 19.48
CA TYR A 85 -12.32 -2.06 18.33
C TYR A 85 -12.81 -3.49 18.15
N LYS A 86 -12.97 -4.24 19.23
CA LYS A 86 -13.57 -5.58 19.17
C LYS A 86 -15.00 -5.53 18.63
N LYS A 87 -15.79 -4.53 19.07
CA LYS A 87 -17.16 -4.33 18.56
C LYS A 87 -17.18 -3.92 17.10
N PHE A 88 -16.28 -3.05 16.67
CA PHE A 88 -16.04 -2.75 15.25
C PHE A 88 -15.86 -4.04 14.45
N GLY A 89 -15.01 -4.96 14.92
CA GLY A 89 -14.71 -6.22 14.27
C GLY A 89 -15.93 -7.12 14.06
N GLU A 90 -16.96 -7.06 14.90
CA GLU A 90 -18.20 -7.83 14.74
C GLU A 90 -18.93 -7.48 13.43
N ARG A 91 -19.04 -6.18 13.10
CA ARG A 91 -19.67 -5.73 11.86
C ARG A 91 -18.71 -5.78 10.68
N TYR A 92 -17.50 -5.24 10.88
CA TYR A 92 -16.51 -5.18 9.82
C TYR A 92 -16.15 -6.56 9.27
N GLY A 93 -15.90 -7.52 10.15
CA GLY A 93 -15.51 -8.88 9.78
C GLY A 93 -16.58 -9.67 9.01
N THR A 94 -17.84 -9.25 9.06
CA THR A 94 -18.97 -9.94 8.39
C THR A 94 -19.48 -9.20 7.16
N ILE A 95 -19.68 -7.91 7.25
CA ILE A 95 -20.31 -7.08 6.22
C ILE A 95 -19.36 -5.99 5.76
N GLY A 96 -18.80 -5.20 6.68
CA GLY A 96 -18.10 -3.96 6.37
C GLY A 96 -16.91 -4.13 5.44
N LYS A 97 -16.15 -5.21 5.55
CA LYS A 97 -15.00 -5.48 4.66
C LYS A 97 -15.39 -5.62 3.18
N PHE A 98 -16.67 -5.93 2.89
CA PHE A 98 -17.21 -6.05 1.55
C PHE A 98 -18.02 -4.81 1.08
N GLU A 99 -18.28 -3.86 1.97
CA GLU A 99 -18.72 -2.51 1.60
C GLU A 99 -17.48 -1.72 1.14
N ASN A 100 -16.97 -2.08 -0.01
CA ASN A 100 -15.67 -1.71 -0.54
C ASN A 100 -15.69 -1.80 -2.06
N GLN A 101 -14.84 -1.06 -2.77
CA GLN A 101 -14.74 -1.10 -4.22
C GLN A 101 -13.28 -0.89 -4.67
N LEU A 102 -12.91 -1.46 -5.82
CA LEU A 102 -11.61 -1.16 -6.43
C LEU A 102 -11.62 0.26 -6.99
N TYR A 103 -10.48 0.95 -6.86
CA TYR A 103 -10.27 2.16 -7.64
C TYR A 103 -10.25 1.84 -9.14
N PRO A 104 -10.64 2.78 -10.02
CA PRO A 104 -10.57 2.58 -11.47
C PRO A 104 -9.16 2.15 -11.92
N ASN A 105 -9.07 1.28 -12.93
CA ASN A 105 -7.84 0.83 -13.58
C ASN A 105 -6.86 0.00 -12.71
N ILE A 106 -7.21 -0.35 -11.47
CA ILE A 106 -6.33 -1.18 -10.59
C ILE A 106 -6.01 -2.54 -11.21
N ILE A 107 -6.98 -3.19 -11.87
CA ILE A 107 -6.73 -4.48 -12.52
C ILE A 107 -5.72 -4.32 -13.66
N ASP A 108 -5.86 -3.27 -14.47
CA ASP A 108 -4.96 -3.00 -15.60
C ASP A 108 -3.53 -2.69 -15.11
N LEU A 109 -3.40 -1.95 -14.00
CA LEU A 109 -2.10 -1.72 -13.34
C LEU A 109 -1.47 -3.03 -12.86
N LEU A 110 -2.25 -3.89 -12.18
CA LEU A 110 -1.75 -5.18 -11.67
C LEU A 110 -1.35 -6.11 -12.82
N ASP A 111 -2.12 -6.17 -13.90
CA ASP A 111 -1.78 -6.90 -15.12
C ASP A 111 -0.47 -6.39 -15.73
N LYS A 112 -0.30 -5.05 -15.83
CA LYS A 112 0.91 -4.45 -16.38
C LYS A 112 2.15 -4.83 -15.56
N VAL A 113 2.15 -4.61 -14.24
CA VAL A 113 3.34 -4.88 -13.41
C VAL A 113 3.69 -6.38 -13.39
N LYS A 114 2.70 -7.27 -13.46
CA LYS A 114 2.97 -8.72 -13.61
C LYS A 114 3.55 -9.07 -14.97
N ASN A 115 3.05 -8.47 -16.05
CA ASN A 115 3.57 -8.69 -17.40
C ASN A 115 5.01 -8.17 -17.57
N GLU A 116 5.39 -7.14 -16.82
CA GLU A 116 6.74 -6.59 -16.74
C GLU A 116 7.62 -7.30 -15.70
N HIS A 117 7.14 -8.42 -15.16
CA HIS A 117 7.87 -9.30 -14.25
C HIS A 117 8.24 -8.66 -12.89
N TYR A 118 7.46 -7.70 -12.42
CA TYR A 118 7.62 -7.22 -11.05
C TYR A 118 7.25 -8.31 -10.04
N THR A 119 7.97 -8.36 -8.94
CA THR A 119 7.47 -8.99 -7.72
C THR A 119 6.44 -8.05 -7.11
N VAL A 120 5.20 -8.50 -6.95
CA VAL A 120 4.10 -7.68 -6.45
C VAL A 120 3.77 -8.10 -5.02
N ALA A 121 3.76 -7.14 -4.10
CA ALA A 121 3.43 -7.39 -2.71
C ALA A 121 2.34 -6.45 -2.18
N LEU A 122 1.66 -6.91 -1.13
CA LEU A 122 0.79 -6.09 -0.29
C LEU A 122 1.45 -5.88 1.06
N ALA A 123 1.44 -4.65 1.57
CA ALA A 123 1.86 -4.28 2.91
C ALA A 123 0.83 -3.31 3.51
N THR A 124 -0.09 -3.81 4.34
CA THR A 124 -1.22 -3.02 4.84
C THR A 124 -1.38 -3.07 6.36
N ALA A 125 -1.73 -1.96 6.97
CA ALA A 125 -2.10 -1.90 8.40
C ALA A 125 -3.44 -2.59 8.71
N LYS A 126 -4.18 -3.00 7.67
CA LYS A 126 -5.36 -3.85 7.83
C LYS A 126 -4.95 -5.26 8.34
N PRO A 127 -5.71 -5.90 9.26
CA PRO A 127 -5.47 -7.29 9.63
C PRO A 127 -5.37 -8.21 8.41
N GLU A 128 -4.31 -9.02 8.33
CA GLU A 128 -4.00 -9.83 7.13
C GLU A 128 -5.17 -10.73 6.71
N VAL A 129 -5.91 -11.28 7.68
CA VAL A 129 -7.09 -12.12 7.37
C VAL A 129 -8.14 -11.36 6.57
N TYR A 130 -8.41 -10.10 6.91
CA TYR A 130 -9.37 -9.28 6.17
C TYR A 130 -8.80 -8.81 4.82
N ALA A 131 -7.52 -8.47 4.78
CA ALA A 131 -6.86 -8.11 3.52
C ALA A 131 -6.98 -9.24 2.49
N ARG A 132 -6.68 -10.48 2.87
CA ARG A 132 -6.82 -11.65 1.99
C ARG A 132 -8.26 -11.87 1.52
N GLU A 133 -9.24 -11.78 2.42
CA GLU A 133 -10.66 -11.93 2.07
C GLU A 133 -11.15 -10.84 1.10
N ILE A 134 -10.64 -9.62 1.22
CA ILE A 134 -10.94 -8.51 0.29
C ILE A 134 -10.29 -8.76 -1.08
N LEU A 135 -9.02 -9.17 -1.12
CA LEU A 135 -8.35 -9.53 -2.38
C LEU A 135 -9.07 -10.68 -3.09
N ASP A 136 -9.52 -11.70 -2.35
CA ASP A 136 -10.29 -12.82 -2.89
C ASP A 136 -11.66 -12.37 -3.41
N HIS A 137 -12.35 -11.48 -2.69
CA HIS A 137 -13.63 -10.90 -3.10
C HIS A 137 -13.54 -10.21 -4.47
N PHE A 138 -12.48 -9.45 -4.69
CA PHE A 138 -12.23 -8.79 -5.97
C PHE A 138 -11.52 -9.66 -7.01
N SER A 139 -11.20 -10.92 -6.67
CA SER A 139 -10.48 -11.85 -7.54
C SER A 139 -9.13 -11.30 -8.01
N ILE A 140 -8.38 -10.64 -7.11
CA ILE A 140 -7.05 -10.07 -7.40
C ILE A 140 -5.91 -10.71 -6.58
N THR A 141 -6.20 -11.68 -5.73
CA THR A 141 -5.18 -12.36 -4.89
C THR A 141 -4.04 -12.95 -5.72
N GLN A 142 -4.33 -13.46 -6.92
CA GLN A 142 -3.34 -14.08 -7.81
C GLN A 142 -2.25 -13.13 -8.33
N TYR A 143 -2.43 -11.83 -8.20
CA TYR A 143 -1.41 -10.86 -8.59
C TYR A 143 -0.29 -10.72 -7.56
N PHE A 144 -0.55 -11.07 -6.30
CA PHE A 144 0.37 -10.84 -5.19
C PHE A 144 1.24 -12.06 -4.92
N ASP A 145 2.56 -11.87 -5.01
CA ASP A 145 3.55 -12.88 -4.63
C ASP A 145 3.72 -12.94 -3.11
N VAL A 146 3.53 -11.79 -2.43
CA VAL A 146 3.63 -11.63 -0.98
C VAL A 146 2.46 -10.79 -0.47
N ILE A 147 1.84 -11.24 0.62
CA ILE A 147 0.76 -10.49 1.31
C ILE A 147 1.13 -10.43 2.78
N VAL A 148 1.31 -9.20 3.29
CA VAL A 148 1.57 -8.92 4.70
C VAL A 148 0.57 -7.89 5.19
N GLY A 149 -0.22 -8.28 6.19
CA GLY A 149 -1.13 -7.39 6.90
C GLY A 149 -0.77 -7.30 8.38
N ALA A 150 -1.48 -6.44 9.12
CA ALA A 150 -1.29 -6.35 10.56
C ALA A 150 -1.53 -7.70 11.24
N ASN A 151 -0.62 -8.04 12.15
CA ASN A 151 -0.69 -9.21 13.00
C ASN A 151 -0.22 -8.86 14.41
N TYR A 152 -1.16 -8.57 15.29
CA TYR A 152 -0.87 -8.15 16.66
C TYR A 152 -0.10 -9.19 17.48
N LYS A 153 -0.25 -10.48 17.15
CA LYS A 153 0.46 -11.57 17.85
C LYS A 153 1.95 -11.62 17.49
N GLU A 154 2.29 -11.14 16.31
CA GLU A 154 3.66 -11.08 15.80
C GLU A 154 4.29 -9.69 15.97
N GLY A 155 3.56 -8.73 16.58
CA GLY A 155 4.02 -7.36 16.74
C GLY A 155 3.98 -6.52 15.46
N LEU A 156 3.34 -7.01 14.40
CA LEU A 156 3.16 -6.28 13.14
C LEU A 156 1.92 -5.39 13.27
N VAL A 157 2.10 -4.14 13.66
CA VAL A 157 1.00 -3.20 13.91
C VAL A 157 1.12 -1.96 13.02
N TYR A 158 2.33 -1.39 12.94
CA TYR A 158 2.56 -0.16 12.20
C TYR A 158 3.15 -0.43 10.82
N LYS A 159 2.97 0.51 9.90
CA LYS A 159 3.34 0.37 8.49
C LYS A 159 4.80 -0.04 8.29
N LYS A 160 5.72 0.53 9.06
CA LYS A 160 7.16 0.26 8.89
C LYS A 160 7.53 -1.21 9.10
N GLU A 161 7.06 -1.83 10.19
CA GLU A 161 7.35 -3.24 10.48
C GLU A 161 6.69 -4.16 9.45
N ILE A 162 5.48 -3.81 9.01
CA ILE A 162 4.74 -4.56 7.98
C ILE A 162 5.47 -4.48 6.63
N LEU A 163 5.86 -3.28 6.22
CA LEU A 163 6.61 -3.05 4.98
C LEU A 163 7.97 -3.73 5.00
N GLN A 164 8.70 -3.62 6.10
CA GLN A 164 9.98 -4.32 6.26
C GLN A 164 9.80 -5.82 6.10
N LYS A 165 8.77 -6.40 6.72
CA LYS A 165 8.46 -7.82 6.58
C LYS A 165 8.13 -8.21 5.14
N ALA A 166 7.37 -7.37 4.43
CA ALA A 166 7.04 -7.61 3.02
C ALA A 166 8.30 -7.60 2.14
N ILE A 167 9.20 -6.62 2.32
CA ILE A 167 10.48 -6.55 1.62
C ILE A 167 11.32 -7.80 1.87
N GLU A 168 11.44 -8.24 3.13
CA GLU A 168 12.17 -9.46 3.50
C GLU A 168 11.62 -10.70 2.81
N LEU A 169 10.29 -10.84 2.75
CA LEU A 169 9.63 -11.99 2.12
C LEU A 169 9.72 -11.96 0.59
N CYS A 170 9.76 -10.78 -0.03
CA CYS A 170 10.02 -10.66 -1.47
C CYS A 170 11.42 -11.15 -1.85
N GLY A 171 12.40 -11.01 -0.94
CA GLY A 171 13.76 -11.52 -1.12
C GLY A 171 14.59 -10.81 -2.19
N ASN A 172 14.06 -9.74 -2.79
CA ASN A 172 14.76 -8.96 -3.80
C ASN A 172 15.63 -7.88 -3.13
N PRO A 173 16.78 -7.52 -3.74
CA PRO A 173 17.61 -6.44 -3.21
C PRO A 173 16.88 -5.09 -3.33
N LEU A 174 17.17 -4.16 -2.40
CA LEU A 174 16.66 -2.79 -2.47
C LEU A 174 17.30 -2.00 -3.63
N THR A 175 18.54 -2.34 -3.96
CA THR A 175 19.31 -1.71 -5.04
C THR A 175 20.02 -2.77 -5.88
N ASP A 176 20.29 -2.44 -7.13
CA ASP A 176 21.16 -3.22 -7.99
C ASP A 176 22.66 -2.95 -7.72
N ASP A 177 23.53 -3.61 -8.49
CA ASP A 177 24.99 -3.45 -8.40
C ASP A 177 25.47 -2.02 -8.77
N THR A 178 24.65 -1.21 -9.42
CA THR A 178 24.92 0.19 -9.77
C THR A 178 24.43 1.18 -8.73
N GLY A 179 23.64 0.71 -7.74
CA GLY A 179 23.00 1.52 -6.71
C GLY A 179 21.62 2.06 -7.12
N CYS A 180 21.05 1.62 -8.26
CA CYS A 180 19.67 1.97 -8.62
C CYS A 180 18.69 1.25 -7.69
N ARG A 181 17.72 1.99 -7.15
CA ARG A 181 16.67 1.43 -6.30
C ARG A 181 15.69 0.58 -7.11
N LEU A 182 15.27 -0.54 -6.52
CA LEU A 182 14.46 -1.57 -7.19
C LEU A 182 13.12 -1.83 -6.50
N VAL A 183 12.85 -1.18 -5.37
CA VAL A 183 11.64 -1.41 -4.57
C VAL A 183 10.82 -0.13 -4.51
N TYR A 184 9.55 -0.24 -4.87
CA TYR A 184 8.57 0.85 -4.84
C TYR A 184 7.58 0.59 -3.72
N MET A 185 7.24 1.64 -2.95
CA MET A 185 6.11 1.64 -2.01
C MET A 185 5.05 2.60 -2.51
N VAL A 186 3.86 2.08 -2.78
CA VAL A 186 2.69 2.85 -3.26
C VAL A 186 1.66 2.91 -2.14
N GLY A 187 1.26 4.09 -1.72
CA GLY A 187 0.28 4.28 -0.68
C GLY A 187 -0.30 5.69 -0.65
N ASP A 188 -1.41 5.86 0.04
CA ASP A 188 -2.16 7.12 0.08
C ASP A 188 -1.94 7.93 1.37
N ARG A 189 -1.22 7.39 2.36
CA ARG A 189 -0.99 8.07 3.63
C ARG A 189 0.50 8.33 3.88
N LYS A 190 0.78 9.34 4.70
CA LYS A 190 2.16 9.64 5.15
C LYS A 190 2.90 8.43 5.70
N TYR A 191 2.19 7.50 6.35
CA TYR A 191 2.79 6.30 6.94
C TYR A 191 3.44 5.39 5.88
N ASP A 192 2.87 5.33 4.67
CA ASP A 192 3.40 4.58 3.53
C ASP A 192 4.67 5.24 3.02
N VAL A 193 4.59 6.55 2.82
CA VAL A 193 5.68 7.37 2.30
C VAL A 193 6.87 7.39 3.27
N GLU A 194 6.64 7.72 4.54
CA GLU A 194 7.66 7.77 5.58
C GLU A 194 8.35 6.41 5.75
N SER A 195 7.56 5.32 5.84
CA SER A 195 8.11 3.97 5.96
C SER A 195 8.88 3.56 4.70
N GLY A 196 8.38 3.87 3.51
CA GLY A 196 9.06 3.63 2.25
C GLY A 196 10.42 4.34 2.19
N ASN A 197 10.45 5.64 2.52
CA ASN A 197 11.67 6.44 2.54
C ASN A 197 12.69 5.91 3.56
N GLU A 198 12.24 5.60 4.78
CA GLU A 198 13.12 5.06 5.84
C GLU A 198 13.73 3.70 5.48
N LEU A 199 13.01 2.88 4.72
CA LEU A 199 13.47 1.56 4.28
C LEU A 199 14.18 1.59 2.91
N GLY A 200 14.35 2.78 2.29
CA GLY A 200 15.08 2.95 1.05
C GLY A 200 14.30 2.59 -0.21
N CYS A 201 12.98 2.53 -0.13
CA CYS A 201 12.11 2.38 -1.30
C CYS A 201 11.98 3.69 -2.09
N ILE A 202 11.54 3.60 -3.34
CA ILE A 202 10.98 4.73 -4.08
C ILE A 202 9.54 4.90 -3.61
N SER A 203 9.21 6.03 -2.98
CA SER A 203 7.87 6.28 -2.46
C SER A 203 6.98 6.95 -3.50
N ILE A 204 5.81 6.36 -3.75
CA ILE A 204 4.76 6.88 -4.63
C ILE A 204 3.53 7.16 -3.77
N GLY A 205 3.24 8.44 -3.54
CA GLY A 205 2.03 8.88 -2.86
C GLY A 205 0.87 9.01 -3.84
N VAL A 206 -0.29 8.45 -3.53
CA VAL A 206 -1.49 8.59 -4.36
C VAL A 206 -2.46 9.55 -3.71
N THR A 207 -2.93 10.56 -4.47
CA THR A 207 -3.79 11.65 -3.96
C THR A 207 -5.28 11.34 -4.09
N TYR A 208 -5.64 10.28 -4.80
CA TYR A 208 -7.02 9.83 -4.94
C TYR A 208 -7.55 9.04 -3.72
N GLY A 209 -6.66 8.71 -2.76
CA GLY A 209 -7.00 8.01 -1.52
C GLY A 209 -7.46 8.96 -0.40
N TYR A 210 -7.17 8.60 0.84
CA TYR A 210 -7.62 9.32 2.05
C TYR A 210 -6.65 10.40 2.52
N GLY A 211 -5.37 10.30 2.13
CA GLY A 211 -4.35 11.31 2.42
C GLY A 211 -4.50 12.54 1.54
N THR A 212 -4.08 13.69 2.05
CA THR A 212 -4.05 14.92 1.25
C THR A 212 -2.71 15.08 0.52
N GLU A 213 -2.70 15.80 -0.60
CA GLU A 213 -1.45 16.16 -1.30
C GLU A 213 -0.44 16.82 -0.35
N THR A 214 -0.91 17.67 0.57
CA THR A 214 -0.04 18.30 1.58
C THR A 214 0.57 17.25 2.52
N GLU A 215 -0.23 16.30 3.02
CA GLU A 215 0.26 15.21 3.88
C GLU A 215 1.37 14.41 3.20
N LEU A 216 1.18 14.06 1.93
CA LEU A 216 2.13 13.26 1.15
C LEU A 216 3.41 14.05 0.82
N ASN A 217 3.27 15.34 0.48
CA ASN A 217 4.41 16.25 0.27
C ASN A 217 5.23 16.45 1.54
N ASP A 218 4.58 16.68 2.68
CA ASP A 218 5.25 16.87 3.97
C ASP A 218 5.99 15.58 4.41
N ALA A 219 5.46 14.40 4.05
CA ALA A 219 6.13 13.12 4.23
C ALA A 219 7.29 12.88 3.24
N ASN A 220 7.52 13.78 2.29
CA ASN A 220 8.52 13.70 1.23
C ASN A 220 8.27 12.52 0.26
N ALA A 221 7.05 12.38 -0.25
CA ALA A 221 6.78 11.45 -1.34
C ALA A 221 7.67 11.81 -2.55
N GLU A 222 8.34 10.82 -3.12
CA GLU A 222 9.22 11.04 -4.27
C GLU A 222 8.42 11.32 -5.53
N TYR A 223 7.27 10.65 -5.67
CA TYR A 223 6.29 10.87 -6.72
C TYR A 223 4.90 11.04 -6.11
N LEU A 224 4.10 11.89 -6.76
CA LEU A 224 2.66 12.02 -6.49
C LEU A 224 1.90 11.61 -7.74
N CYS A 225 0.87 10.80 -7.56
CA CYS A 225 0.01 10.29 -8.61
C CYS A 225 -1.45 10.66 -8.29
N ASP A 226 -2.12 11.35 -9.21
CA ASP A 226 -3.50 11.80 -9.02
C ASP A 226 -4.51 10.71 -9.39
N ASP A 227 -4.08 9.71 -10.14
CA ASP A 227 -4.85 8.52 -10.49
C ASP A 227 -3.94 7.30 -10.70
N VAL A 228 -4.55 6.17 -11.02
CA VAL A 228 -3.85 4.89 -11.22
C VAL A 228 -2.98 4.91 -12.49
N ASP A 229 -3.37 5.66 -13.52
CA ASP A 229 -2.63 5.74 -14.78
C ASP A 229 -1.32 6.53 -14.57
N ASP A 230 -1.28 7.48 -13.64
CA ASP A 230 -0.06 8.20 -13.26
C ASP A 230 0.98 7.26 -12.61
N ILE A 231 0.55 6.23 -11.88
CA ILE A 231 1.46 5.21 -11.35
C ILE A 231 2.15 4.49 -12.51
N VAL A 232 1.38 4.11 -13.52
CA VAL A 232 1.91 3.46 -14.73
C VAL A 232 2.94 4.34 -15.42
N MET A 233 2.64 5.64 -15.61
CA MET A 233 3.56 6.60 -16.23
C MET A 233 4.83 6.79 -15.39
N THR A 234 4.72 6.80 -14.08
CA THR A 234 5.87 6.92 -13.16
C THR A 234 6.80 5.71 -13.28
N LEU A 235 6.26 4.49 -13.33
CA LEU A 235 7.04 3.26 -13.51
C LEU A 235 7.76 3.26 -14.87
N ASP A 236 7.10 3.68 -15.96
CA ASP A 236 7.68 3.78 -17.28
C ASP A 236 8.81 4.84 -17.33
N LEU A 237 8.66 5.97 -16.64
CA LEU A 237 9.67 7.02 -16.53
C LEU A 237 10.94 6.49 -15.82
N GLU A 238 10.77 5.81 -14.69
CA GLU A 238 11.86 5.19 -13.94
C GLU A 238 12.64 4.19 -14.80
N GLU A 239 11.96 3.38 -15.61
CA GLU A 239 12.62 2.47 -16.54
C GLU A 239 13.47 3.19 -17.61
N MET A 240 13.01 4.32 -18.10
CA MET A 240 13.77 5.13 -19.06
C MET A 240 15.01 5.76 -18.43
N LEU A 241 14.99 6.12 -17.15
CA LEU A 241 16.14 6.69 -16.44
C LEU A 241 17.22 5.65 -16.15
N VAL A 242 16.83 4.41 -15.83
CA VAL A 242 17.76 3.29 -15.57
C VAL A 242 18.48 2.82 -16.85
N ARG A 243 17.86 2.95 -18.03
CA ARG A 243 18.45 2.53 -19.31
C ARG A 243 19.45 3.53 -19.92
N ARG A 244 19.71 4.67 -19.28
CA ARG A 244 20.69 5.70 -19.69
C ARG A 244 22.00 5.57 -18.99
#